data_ea0fad3dac0e12b1910a4e08497f7080
#
_entry.id   ea0fad3dac0e12b1910a4e08497f7080
#
_cell.length_a   1.000
_cell.length_b   1.000
_cell.length_c   1.000
_cell.angle_alpha   90.00
_cell.angle_beta   90.00
_cell.angle_gamma   90.00
#
_symmetry.space_group_name_H-M   'P 1'
#
loop_
_entity.id
_entity.type
_entity.pdbx_description
1 polymer ?
#
loop_
_entity_poly.entity_id
_entity_poly.type
_entity_poly.pdbx_seq_one_letter_code
_entity_poly.pdbx_strand_id
1 'polypeptide(L)'
;VLTQAAQEKYPGVPFLFLQGRGADADPLLPDELGDDERIAALGGELADKVLSALENFENDGCVSACAPQLASITVKIPMLPYPPKAVLQKTIDFFEEKRGSAEDSFESRRIVREIYWHQKALCETLEWEETPRENSLSAELQLLRLSDRAAFLFLPFEIFCETGNRLEAICGIHGLETDSVFIVGHANGTNGYLA
;
A
#
# COMPACT_ATOMS: atom_id res chain seq x y z
N VAL A 1 -9.23 -7.37 -14.19
CA VAL A 1 -10.20 -8.44 -13.97
C VAL A 1 -11.40 -7.90 -13.18
N LEU A 2 -11.28 -7.55 -11.87
CA LEU A 2 -12.41 -7.10 -11.03
C LEU A 2 -13.18 -5.92 -11.62
N THR A 3 -12.51 -4.82 -11.92
CA THR A 3 -13.15 -3.61 -12.48
C THR A 3 -13.80 -3.85 -13.82
N GLN A 4 -13.20 -4.69 -14.66
CA GLN A 4 -13.76 -5.09 -15.96
C GLN A 4 -15.05 -5.88 -15.76
N ALA A 5 -15.05 -6.92 -14.92
CA ALA A 5 -16.23 -7.72 -14.64
C ALA A 5 -17.38 -6.87 -14.05
N ALA A 6 -17.04 -5.92 -13.17
CA ALA A 6 -18.01 -4.99 -12.60
C ALA A 6 -18.60 -4.04 -13.65
N GLN A 7 -17.80 -3.51 -14.58
CA GLN A 7 -18.26 -2.64 -15.66
C GLN A 7 -19.13 -3.38 -16.69
N GLU A 8 -18.82 -4.65 -16.97
CA GLU A 8 -19.63 -5.49 -17.85
C GLU A 8 -21.02 -5.74 -17.25
N LYS A 9 -21.09 -5.97 -15.94
CA LYS A 9 -22.36 -6.22 -15.24
C LYS A 9 -23.20 -4.94 -15.00
N TYR A 10 -22.53 -3.82 -14.74
CA TYR A 10 -23.14 -2.51 -14.47
C TYR A 10 -22.62 -1.44 -15.45
N PRO A 11 -23.06 -1.46 -16.73
CA PRO A 11 -22.59 -0.51 -17.72
C PRO A 11 -22.87 0.95 -17.33
N GLY A 12 -21.86 1.79 -17.45
CA GLY A 12 -21.98 3.22 -17.13
C GLY A 12 -21.79 3.59 -15.66
N VAL A 13 -21.56 2.59 -14.77
CA VAL A 13 -21.20 2.83 -13.38
C VAL A 13 -19.67 2.83 -13.27
N PRO A 14 -19.03 3.89 -12.75
CA PRO A 14 -17.60 3.90 -12.52
C PRO A 14 -17.24 3.02 -11.31
N PHE A 15 -16.27 2.14 -11.49
CA PHE A 15 -15.70 1.33 -10.42
C PHE A 15 -14.26 1.75 -10.17
N LEU A 16 -13.94 2.04 -8.90
CA LEU A 16 -12.59 2.37 -8.45
C LEU A 16 -12.09 1.29 -7.51
N PHE A 17 -10.89 0.83 -7.74
CA PHE A 17 -10.18 -0.02 -6.79
C PHE A 17 -9.31 0.88 -5.90
N LEU A 18 -9.51 0.79 -4.60
CA LEU A 18 -8.69 1.46 -3.60
C LEU A 18 -7.89 0.41 -2.85
N GLN A 19 -6.56 0.54 -2.88
CA GLN A 19 -5.68 -0.35 -2.14
C GLN A 19 -5.86 -0.14 -0.64
N GLY A 20 -6.21 -1.19 0.08
CA GLY A 20 -6.29 -1.19 1.53
C GLY A 20 -4.94 -1.47 2.18
N ARG A 21 -4.99 -1.96 3.41
CA ARG A 21 -3.85 -2.46 4.17
C ARG A 21 -3.55 -3.90 3.75
N GLY A 22 -2.44 -4.12 3.10
CA GLY A 22 -2.09 -5.43 2.54
C GLY A 22 -0.59 -5.63 2.40
N ALA A 23 0.23 -4.76 3.04
CA ALA A 23 1.69 -4.81 2.92
C ALA A 23 2.30 -6.12 3.45
N ASP A 24 1.62 -6.78 4.38
CA ASP A 24 1.98 -8.03 5.03
C ASP A 24 1.00 -9.18 4.71
N ALA A 25 0.19 -9.03 3.65
CA ALA A 25 -0.78 -10.03 3.22
C ALA A 25 -0.49 -10.50 1.80
N ASP A 26 -0.07 -11.75 1.68
CA ASP A 26 0.10 -12.40 0.39
C ASP A 26 -1.04 -13.40 0.14
N PRO A 27 -1.59 -13.45 -1.08
CA PRO A 27 -2.61 -14.42 -1.41
C PRO A 27 -2.05 -15.84 -1.46
N LEU A 28 -2.77 -16.78 -0.86
CA LEU A 28 -2.46 -18.20 -0.96
C LEU A 28 -2.93 -18.74 -2.31
N LEU A 29 -2.01 -18.95 -3.22
CA LEU A 29 -2.26 -19.50 -4.53
C LEU A 29 -1.39 -20.74 -4.76
N PRO A 30 -1.87 -21.72 -5.58
CA PRO A 30 -1.04 -22.84 -5.98
C PRO A 30 0.24 -22.37 -6.68
N ASP A 31 1.37 -22.99 -6.30
CA ASP A 31 2.69 -22.62 -6.86
C ASP A 31 2.83 -22.98 -8.35
N GLU A 32 2.00 -23.90 -8.83
CA GLU A 32 2.02 -24.39 -10.21
C GLU A 32 1.43 -23.39 -11.22
N LEU A 33 0.69 -22.39 -10.76
CA LEU A 33 0.07 -21.40 -11.63
C LEU A 33 1.09 -20.37 -12.12
N GLY A 34 1.06 -20.05 -13.39
CA GLY A 34 1.77 -18.89 -13.97
C GLY A 34 1.20 -17.56 -13.46
N ASP A 35 1.97 -16.48 -13.60
CA ASP A 35 1.59 -15.16 -13.09
C ASP A 35 0.24 -14.67 -13.62
N ASP A 36 -0.03 -14.86 -14.93
CA ASP A 36 -1.30 -14.47 -15.55
C ASP A 36 -2.48 -15.33 -15.04
N GLU A 37 -2.25 -16.61 -14.79
CA GLU A 37 -3.27 -17.51 -14.25
C GLU A 37 -3.58 -17.17 -12.79
N ARG A 38 -2.58 -16.81 -11.99
CA ARG A 38 -2.75 -16.32 -10.62
C ARG A 38 -3.58 -15.03 -10.58
N ILE A 39 -3.26 -14.06 -11.44
CA ILE A 39 -4.01 -12.81 -11.56
C ILE A 39 -5.46 -13.08 -11.97
N ALA A 40 -5.68 -13.97 -12.93
CA ALA A 40 -7.01 -14.31 -13.40
C ALA A 40 -7.83 -15.01 -12.30
N ALA A 41 -7.24 -15.97 -11.59
CA ALA A 41 -7.91 -16.72 -10.53
C ALA A 41 -8.31 -15.80 -9.36
N LEU A 42 -7.37 -15.02 -8.83
CA LEU A 42 -7.65 -14.08 -7.74
C LEU A 42 -8.63 -12.99 -8.12
N GLY A 43 -8.39 -12.37 -9.27
CA GLY A 43 -9.25 -11.28 -9.75
C GLY A 43 -10.67 -11.78 -10.06
N GLY A 44 -10.81 -13.01 -10.54
CA GLY A 44 -12.10 -13.67 -10.76
C GLY A 44 -12.84 -13.95 -9.45
N GLU A 45 -12.18 -14.61 -8.49
CA GLU A 45 -12.79 -14.91 -7.19
C GLU A 45 -13.19 -13.63 -6.44
N LEU A 46 -12.36 -12.59 -6.47
CA LEU A 46 -12.69 -11.30 -5.87
C LEU A 46 -13.87 -10.64 -6.58
N ALA A 47 -13.91 -10.71 -7.93
CA ALA A 47 -15.02 -10.17 -8.70
C ALA A 47 -16.34 -10.85 -8.35
N ASP A 48 -16.37 -12.17 -8.26
CA ASP A 48 -17.57 -12.93 -7.91
C ASP A 48 -18.08 -12.56 -6.52
N LYS A 49 -17.21 -12.44 -5.53
CA LYS A 49 -17.57 -12.03 -4.18
C LYS A 49 -18.13 -10.60 -4.12
N VAL A 50 -17.48 -9.65 -4.80
CA VAL A 50 -17.93 -8.25 -4.84
C VAL A 50 -19.26 -8.13 -5.57
N LEU A 51 -19.42 -8.78 -6.72
CA LEU A 51 -20.65 -8.73 -7.51
C LEU A 51 -21.83 -9.40 -6.78
N SER A 52 -21.57 -10.51 -6.09
CA SER A 52 -22.56 -11.17 -5.24
C SER A 52 -22.98 -10.28 -4.06
N ALA A 53 -22.03 -9.59 -3.43
CA ALA A 53 -22.33 -8.64 -2.37
C ALA A 53 -23.20 -7.47 -2.87
N LEU A 54 -22.90 -6.94 -4.07
CA LEU A 54 -23.69 -5.87 -4.68
C LEU A 54 -25.11 -6.31 -5.04
N GLU A 55 -25.31 -7.55 -5.49
CA GLU A 55 -26.66 -8.10 -5.78
C GLU A 55 -27.51 -8.25 -4.52
N ASN A 56 -26.86 -8.59 -3.41
CA ASN A 56 -27.54 -8.76 -2.11
C ASN A 56 -27.59 -7.46 -1.30
N PHE A 57 -27.15 -6.33 -1.89
CA PHE A 57 -27.15 -5.05 -1.22
C PHE A 57 -28.59 -4.53 -1.07
N GLU A 58 -29.12 -4.58 0.13
CA GLU A 58 -30.41 -4.01 0.47
C GLU A 58 -30.24 -2.51 0.75
N ASN A 59 -31.11 -1.69 0.18
CA ASN A 59 -31.06 -0.22 0.31
C ASN A 59 -31.23 0.31 1.75
N ASP A 60 -31.59 -0.54 2.69
CA ASP A 60 -31.80 -0.17 4.10
C ASP A 60 -30.50 0.28 4.81
N GLY A 61 -29.34 0.01 4.20
CA GLY A 61 -28.04 0.44 4.70
C GLY A 61 -27.49 1.72 4.05
N CYS A 62 -28.21 2.31 3.09
CA CYS A 62 -27.75 3.54 2.46
C CYS A 62 -27.73 4.70 3.46
N VAL A 63 -26.56 5.24 3.68
CA VAL A 63 -26.39 6.47 4.48
C VAL A 63 -26.76 7.68 3.66
N SER A 64 -27.47 8.62 4.27
CA SER A 64 -27.73 9.92 3.66
C SER A 64 -26.40 10.56 3.30
N ALA A 65 -26.23 10.90 2.02
CA ALA A 65 -25.07 11.64 1.59
C ALA A 65 -25.05 13.01 2.28
N CYS A 66 -24.03 13.30 3.04
CA CYS A 66 -23.72 14.68 3.44
C CYS A 66 -22.81 15.31 2.38
N ALA A 67 -22.62 16.62 2.44
CA ALA A 67 -21.61 17.26 1.63
C ALA A 67 -20.24 16.66 2.00
N PRO A 68 -19.46 16.13 1.04
CA PRO A 68 -18.15 15.58 1.34
C PRO A 68 -17.24 16.62 2.00
N GLN A 69 -16.52 16.20 3.03
CA GLN A 69 -15.55 17.04 3.75
C GLN A 69 -14.17 16.45 3.53
N LEU A 70 -13.24 17.28 3.07
CA LEU A 70 -11.85 16.89 2.86
C LEU A 70 -10.96 17.70 3.79
N ALA A 71 -10.11 17.02 4.54
CA ALA A 71 -9.01 17.61 5.29
C ALA A 71 -7.69 17.02 4.78
N SER A 72 -6.66 17.85 4.71
CA SER A 72 -5.30 17.45 4.35
C SER A 72 -4.31 18.02 5.35
N ILE A 73 -3.30 17.23 5.68
CA ILE A 73 -2.20 17.63 6.55
C ILE A 73 -0.89 17.02 6.02
N THR A 74 0.17 17.81 6.04
CA THR A 74 1.53 17.30 5.82
C THR A 74 2.18 17.01 7.15
N VAL A 75 2.64 15.78 7.34
CA VAL A 75 3.36 15.36 8.55
C VAL A 75 4.81 15.04 8.21
N LYS A 76 5.70 15.29 9.16
CA LYS A 76 7.09 14.83 9.10
C LYS A 76 7.20 13.53 9.89
N ILE A 77 7.61 12.49 9.22
CA ILE A 77 7.81 11.16 9.79
C ILE A 77 9.32 10.96 9.98
N PRO A 78 9.81 10.80 11.22
CA PRO A 78 11.23 10.54 11.43
C PRO A 78 11.60 9.19 10.82
N MET A 79 12.70 9.17 10.07
CA MET A 79 13.23 7.96 9.45
C MET A 79 14.29 7.33 10.35
N LEU A 80 14.37 6.02 10.34
CA LEU A 80 15.49 5.32 10.96
C LEU A 80 16.78 5.65 10.18
N PRO A 81 17.91 5.80 10.88
CA PRO A 81 19.19 6.00 10.20
C PRO A 81 19.52 4.77 9.35
N TYR A 82 20.14 5.01 8.20
CA TYR A 82 20.67 3.92 7.42
C TYR A 82 21.77 3.16 8.17
N PRO A 83 22.00 1.88 7.83
CA PRO A 83 23.15 1.15 8.33
C PRO A 83 24.46 1.88 8.03
N PRO A 84 25.51 1.67 8.83
CA PRO A 84 26.83 2.23 8.55
C PRO A 84 27.31 1.94 7.13
N LYS A 85 28.00 2.88 6.48
CA LYS A 85 28.49 2.74 5.09
C LYS A 85 29.23 1.43 4.81
N ALA A 86 30.06 1.00 5.76
CA ALA A 86 30.80 -0.27 5.63
C ALA A 86 29.85 -1.50 5.57
N VAL A 87 28.71 -1.43 6.23
CA VAL A 87 27.69 -2.49 6.19
C VAL A 87 26.98 -2.45 4.83
N LEU A 88 26.56 -1.26 4.40
CA LEU A 88 25.92 -1.09 3.08
C LEU A 88 26.81 -1.59 1.96
N GLN A 89 28.10 -1.17 1.94
CA GLN A 89 29.06 -1.61 0.92
C GLN A 89 29.26 -3.12 0.95
N LYS A 90 29.46 -3.71 2.12
CA LYS A 90 29.63 -5.17 2.25
C LYS A 90 28.39 -5.94 1.75
N THR A 91 27.21 -5.40 1.95
CA THR A 91 25.96 -6.03 1.47
C THR A 91 25.86 -5.92 -0.05
N ILE A 92 26.25 -4.79 -0.64
CA ILE A 92 26.31 -4.61 -2.08
C ILE A 92 27.26 -5.63 -2.69
N ASP A 93 28.50 -5.71 -2.18
CA ASP A 93 29.54 -6.63 -2.66
C ASP A 93 29.05 -8.09 -2.61
N PHE A 94 28.40 -8.49 -1.52
CA PHE A 94 27.83 -9.82 -1.36
C PHE A 94 26.76 -10.16 -2.41
N PHE A 95 25.87 -9.22 -2.72
CA PHE A 95 24.84 -9.45 -3.73
C PHE A 95 25.38 -9.35 -5.16
N GLU A 96 26.40 -8.53 -5.41
CA GLU A 96 27.09 -8.48 -6.71
C GLU A 96 27.83 -9.80 -7.01
N GLU A 97 28.48 -10.42 -6.02
CA GLU A 97 29.06 -11.76 -6.18
C GLU A 97 28.01 -12.82 -6.55
N LYS A 98 26.82 -12.74 -5.94
CA LYS A 98 25.73 -13.67 -6.22
C LYS A 98 25.03 -13.45 -7.55
N ARG A 99 25.09 -12.25 -8.10
CA ARG A 99 24.38 -11.86 -9.32
C ARG A 99 24.70 -12.74 -10.52
N GLY A 100 25.94 -13.19 -10.65
CA GLY A 100 26.39 -14.06 -11.76
C GLY A 100 26.03 -15.53 -11.62
N SER A 101 25.58 -15.98 -10.45
CA SER A 101 25.25 -17.39 -10.14
C SER A 101 23.75 -17.67 -9.99
N ALA A 102 22.90 -16.66 -10.10
CA ALA A 102 21.46 -16.84 -9.95
C ALA A 102 20.88 -17.49 -11.23
N GLU A 103 20.45 -18.72 -11.11
CA GLU A 103 19.83 -19.49 -12.20
C GLU A 103 18.33 -19.16 -12.36
N ASP A 104 17.67 -18.77 -11.28
CA ASP A 104 16.23 -18.46 -11.25
C ASP A 104 15.96 -16.97 -11.52
N SER A 105 14.95 -16.69 -12.33
CA SER A 105 14.52 -15.32 -12.67
C SER A 105 14.00 -14.54 -11.46
N PHE A 106 13.41 -15.21 -10.47
CA PHE A 106 12.94 -14.57 -9.23
C PHE A 106 14.13 -14.19 -8.34
N GLU A 107 15.06 -15.09 -8.12
CA GLU A 107 16.30 -14.83 -7.36
C GLU A 107 17.11 -13.70 -8.00
N SER A 108 17.27 -13.70 -9.32
CA SER A 108 17.94 -12.64 -10.06
C SER A 108 17.29 -11.26 -9.83
N ARG A 109 15.97 -11.18 -9.90
CA ARG A 109 15.22 -9.93 -9.64
C ARG A 109 15.40 -9.47 -8.20
N ARG A 110 15.38 -10.39 -7.24
CA ARG A 110 15.60 -10.11 -5.82
C ARG A 110 17.00 -9.52 -5.60
N ILE A 111 18.04 -10.16 -6.15
CA ILE A 111 19.43 -9.69 -6.05
C ILE A 111 19.59 -8.27 -6.62
N VAL A 112 19.04 -8.01 -7.80
CA VAL A 112 19.10 -6.67 -8.43
C VAL A 112 18.42 -5.63 -7.56
N ARG A 113 17.27 -5.95 -6.95
CA ARG A 113 16.55 -5.06 -6.04
C ARG A 113 17.37 -4.78 -4.78
N GLU A 114 17.98 -5.79 -4.17
CA GLU A 114 18.83 -5.62 -2.99
C GLU A 114 20.04 -4.70 -3.28
N ILE A 115 20.73 -4.92 -4.41
CA ILE A 115 21.83 -4.05 -4.84
C ILE A 115 21.35 -2.61 -4.99
N TYR A 116 20.23 -2.39 -5.71
CA TYR A 116 19.68 -1.06 -5.94
C TYR A 116 19.36 -0.32 -4.63
N TRP A 117 18.68 -0.98 -3.69
CA TRP A 117 18.30 -0.37 -2.43
C TRP A 117 19.50 0.01 -1.56
N HIS A 118 20.51 -0.86 -1.47
CA HIS A 118 21.71 -0.59 -0.69
C HIS A 118 22.60 0.48 -1.34
N GLN A 119 22.69 0.51 -2.67
CA GLN A 119 23.38 1.59 -3.40
C GLN A 119 22.69 2.93 -3.18
N LYS A 120 21.36 2.97 -3.27
CA LYS A 120 20.58 4.18 -2.99
C LYS A 120 20.81 4.69 -1.56
N ALA A 121 20.73 3.80 -0.57
CA ALA A 121 20.99 4.14 0.82
C ALA A 121 22.41 4.67 1.05
N LEU A 122 23.41 4.09 0.37
CA LEU A 122 24.80 4.55 0.44
C LEU A 122 24.95 5.94 -0.18
N CYS A 123 24.36 6.19 -1.34
CA CYS A 123 24.38 7.51 -1.98
C CYS A 123 23.72 8.58 -1.10
N GLU A 124 22.54 8.29 -0.55
CA GLU A 124 21.82 9.23 0.33
C GLU A 124 22.63 9.50 1.62
N THR A 125 23.29 8.49 2.18
CA THR A 125 24.17 8.67 3.34
C THR A 125 25.33 9.61 3.04
N LEU A 126 25.95 9.49 1.87
CA LEU A 126 27.06 10.36 1.44
C LEU A 126 26.56 11.81 1.22
N GLU A 127 25.41 11.98 0.57
CA GLU A 127 24.81 13.30 0.37
C GLU A 127 24.49 13.99 1.71
N TRP A 128 24.01 13.24 2.72
CA TRP A 128 23.68 13.80 4.04
C TRP A 128 24.93 14.20 4.85
N GLU A 129 26.05 13.53 4.62
CA GLU A 129 27.33 13.97 5.22
C GLU A 129 27.82 15.28 4.61
N GLU A 130 27.67 15.46 3.31
CA GLU A 130 28.03 16.70 2.62
C GLU A 130 27.03 17.84 2.91
N THR A 131 25.74 17.51 2.97
CA THR A 131 24.67 18.47 3.20
C THR A 131 23.74 17.94 4.30
N PRO A 132 24.05 18.18 5.57
CA PRO A 132 23.23 17.69 6.68
C PRO A 132 21.78 18.18 6.57
N ARG A 133 20.84 17.26 6.61
CA ARG A 133 19.41 17.53 6.60
C ARG A 133 18.72 16.69 7.66
N GLU A 134 17.49 17.11 8.02
CA GLU A 134 16.66 16.32 8.92
C GLU A 134 16.34 14.97 8.28
N ASN A 135 16.62 13.89 9.01
CA ASN A 135 16.28 12.54 8.57
C ASN A 135 14.77 12.27 8.78
N SER A 136 13.97 12.93 7.97
CA SER A 136 12.52 12.84 8.02
C SER A 136 11.93 12.80 6.61
N LEU A 137 10.80 12.12 6.49
CA LEU A 137 10.00 12.06 5.29
C LEU A 137 8.77 12.95 5.47
N SER A 138 8.52 13.83 4.51
CA SER A 138 7.26 14.59 4.45
C SER A 138 6.19 13.74 3.76
N ALA A 139 5.09 13.50 4.45
CA ALA A 139 3.96 12.73 3.94
C ALA A 139 2.67 13.56 4.02
N GLU A 140 1.94 13.62 2.92
CA GLU A 140 0.60 14.20 2.90
C GLU A 140 -0.43 13.14 3.26
N LEU A 141 -1.21 13.39 4.29
CA LEU A 141 -2.32 12.56 4.73
C LEU A 141 -3.63 13.30 4.42
N GLN A 142 -4.59 12.59 3.88
CA GLN A 142 -5.91 13.17 3.57
C GLN A 142 -7.02 12.34 4.20
N LEU A 143 -7.98 13.02 4.80
CA LEU A 143 -9.21 12.43 5.33
C LEU A 143 -10.40 12.95 4.52
N LEU A 144 -11.08 12.05 3.83
CA LEU A 144 -12.33 12.31 3.12
C LEU A 144 -13.49 11.71 3.90
N ARG A 145 -14.36 12.55 4.46
CA ARG A 145 -15.60 12.13 5.09
C ARG A 145 -16.75 12.26 4.10
N LEU A 146 -17.42 11.15 3.80
CA LEU A 146 -18.59 11.11 2.91
C LEU A 146 -19.91 11.18 3.66
N SER A 147 -19.94 10.72 4.92
CA SER A 147 -21.10 10.73 5.78
C SER A 147 -20.69 10.60 7.25
N ASP A 148 -21.64 10.54 8.17
CA ASP A 148 -21.35 10.25 9.58
C ASP A 148 -20.82 8.82 9.81
N ARG A 149 -21.01 7.94 8.81
CA ARG A 149 -20.69 6.51 8.87
C ARG A 149 -19.65 6.07 7.85
N ALA A 150 -19.08 6.95 7.05
CA ALA A 150 -18.10 6.58 6.03
C ALA A 150 -17.03 7.67 5.85
N ALA A 151 -15.81 7.31 6.15
CA ALA A 151 -14.62 8.14 5.93
C ALA A 151 -13.49 7.31 5.32
N PHE A 152 -12.63 7.97 4.54
CA PHE A 152 -11.45 7.39 3.93
C PHE A 152 -10.23 8.15 4.40
N LEU A 153 -9.25 7.43 4.94
CA LEU A 153 -7.95 7.98 5.30
C LEU A 153 -6.93 7.54 4.25
N PHE A 154 -6.44 8.49 3.47
CA PHE A 154 -5.48 8.27 2.38
C PHE A 154 -4.06 8.52 2.88
N LEU A 155 -3.16 7.55 2.63
CA LEU A 155 -1.76 7.60 3.03
C LEU A 155 -0.84 7.23 1.86
N PRO A 156 0.31 7.90 1.71
CA PRO A 156 1.28 7.63 0.64
C PRO A 156 2.21 6.46 0.97
N PHE A 157 1.67 5.38 1.52
CA PHE A 157 2.41 4.21 1.99
C PHE A 157 1.72 2.92 1.60
N GLU A 158 2.48 1.84 1.56
CA GLU A 158 1.99 0.48 1.63
C GLU A 158 1.86 0.09 3.11
N ILE A 159 0.63 -0.17 3.56
CA ILE A 159 0.28 -0.19 4.98
C ILE A 159 0.16 -1.62 5.48
N PHE A 160 0.85 -1.95 6.56
CA PHE A 160 0.70 -3.21 7.29
C PHE A 160 -0.66 -3.31 7.98
N CYS A 161 -1.19 -4.53 8.10
CA CYS A 161 -2.52 -4.76 8.68
C CYS A 161 -2.63 -4.21 10.11
N GLU A 162 -1.62 -4.44 10.96
CA GLU A 162 -1.63 -3.96 12.34
C GLU A 162 -1.63 -2.43 12.42
N THR A 163 -0.82 -1.77 11.61
CA THR A 163 -0.77 -0.30 11.55
C THR A 163 -2.10 0.29 11.09
N GLY A 164 -2.72 -0.33 10.09
CA GLY A 164 -4.07 0.07 9.66
C GLY A 164 -5.11 -0.07 10.76
N ASN A 165 -5.09 -1.17 11.53
CA ASN A 165 -5.99 -1.38 12.67
C ASN A 165 -5.79 -0.31 13.77
N ARG A 166 -4.55 0.06 14.05
CA ARG A 166 -4.23 1.14 15.01
C ARG A 166 -4.73 2.49 14.55
N LEU A 167 -4.60 2.79 13.25
CA LEU A 167 -5.12 4.03 12.67
C LEU A 167 -6.64 4.11 12.76
N GLU A 168 -7.36 3.03 12.45
CA GLU A 168 -8.81 2.95 12.63
C GLU A 168 -9.21 3.18 14.10
N ALA A 169 -8.53 2.52 15.05
CA ALA A 169 -8.79 2.72 16.47
C ALA A 169 -8.56 4.17 16.91
N ILE A 170 -7.51 4.83 16.42
CA ILE A 170 -7.25 6.24 16.70
C ILE A 170 -8.38 7.12 16.15
N CYS A 171 -8.85 6.87 14.94
CA CYS A 171 -9.98 7.58 14.36
C CYS A 171 -11.24 7.44 15.22
N GLY A 172 -11.50 6.24 15.75
CA GLY A 172 -12.63 5.97 16.66
C GLY A 172 -12.54 6.77 17.96
N ILE A 173 -11.36 6.87 18.57
CA ILE A 173 -11.12 7.70 19.77
C ILE A 173 -11.44 9.17 19.50
N HIS A 174 -11.22 9.66 18.30
CA HIS A 174 -11.48 11.03 17.87
C HIS A 174 -12.87 11.27 17.28
N GLY A 175 -13.81 10.37 17.52
CA GLY A 175 -15.23 10.56 17.20
C GLY A 175 -15.67 10.07 15.82
N LEU A 176 -14.81 9.31 15.13
CA LEU A 176 -15.22 8.48 13.97
C LEU A 176 -15.43 7.05 14.45
N GLU A 177 -16.56 6.45 14.12
CA GLU A 177 -16.76 5.03 14.40
C GLU A 177 -15.75 4.19 13.58
N THR A 178 -15.10 3.22 14.22
CA THR A 178 -14.03 2.42 13.60
C THR A 178 -14.50 1.66 12.37
N ASP A 179 -15.75 1.18 12.38
CA ASP A 179 -16.34 0.42 11.26
C ASP A 179 -16.62 1.27 10.02
N SER A 180 -16.47 2.59 10.12
CA SER A 180 -16.74 3.54 9.03
C SER A 180 -15.50 4.21 8.48
N VAL A 181 -14.30 3.86 8.94
CA VAL A 181 -13.04 4.41 8.43
C VAL A 181 -12.33 3.39 7.56
N PHE A 182 -12.13 3.74 6.30
CA PHE A 182 -11.40 2.93 5.32
C PHE A 182 -9.99 3.49 5.16
N ILE A 183 -8.99 2.68 5.48
CA ILE A 183 -7.57 3.03 5.29
C ILE A 183 -7.18 2.73 3.84
N VAL A 184 -6.69 3.73 3.13
CA VAL A 184 -6.30 3.63 1.72
C VAL A 184 -4.81 3.92 1.60
N GLY A 185 -4.07 2.92 1.16
CA GLY A 185 -2.64 3.02 0.87
C GLY A 185 -2.34 3.51 -0.55
N HIS A 186 -1.07 3.79 -0.81
CA HIS A 186 -0.56 4.26 -2.10
C HIS A 186 -1.28 5.50 -2.66
N ALA A 187 -1.83 6.32 -1.79
CA ALA A 187 -2.54 7.54 -2.16
C ALA A 187 -1.65 8.77 -1.95
N ASN A 188 -1.69 9.71 -2.89
CA ASN A 188 -0.88 10.95 -2.88
C ASN A 188 0.64 10.72 -2.92
N GLY A 189 1.07 9.56 -3.37
CA GLY A 189 2.49 9.18 -3.46
C GLY A 189 2.75 7.74 -3.04
N THR A 190 4.02 7.35 -3.10
CA THR A 190 4.49 6.03 -2.67
C THR A 190 5.81 6.20 -1.95
N ASN A 191 5.77 6.13 -0.63
CA ASN A 191 6.92 6.34 0.25
C ASN A 191 7.45 5.03 0.89
N GLY A 192 7.09 3.88 0.32
CA GLY A 192 7.44 2.56 0.83
C GLY A 192 6.45 2.06 1.88
N TYR A 193 6.94 1.24 2.79
CA TYR A 193 6.12 0.56 3.79
C TYR A 193 5.90 1.40 5.05
N LEU A 194 4.70 1.30 5.63
CA LEU A 194 4.35 1.81 6.96
C LEU A 194 3.99 0.60 7.85
N ALA A 195 4.95 0.20 8.68
CA ALA A 195 4.85 -0.93 9.58
C ALA A 195 4.40 -0.51 10.99
#